data_60c85e11c2b1561f89f9eb1aa9e92325
#
_entry.id   60c85e11c2b1561f89f9eb1aa9e92325
#
_cell.length_a   1.000
_cell.length_b   1.000
_cell.length_c   1.000
_cell.angle_alpha   90.00
_cell.angle_beta   90.00
_cell.angle_gamma   90.00
#
_symmetry.space_group_name_H-M   'P 1'
#
loop_
_entity.id
_entity.type
_entity.pdbx_description
1 polymer ?
#
loop_
_entity_poly.entity_id
_entity_poly.type
_entity_poly.pdbx_seq_one_letter_code
_entity_poly.pdbx_strand_id
1 'polypeptide(L)'
;TLRNSSAASDVYKRQVFQAILFAFIGGLILNLMPCVFPIISLKVLSFVSMGGESKNKIRKHSLSFCAGVVISFVLIAVALIGLKESGVFVGWGFQLQSPAIVGSLSILMFLIGIVLLMDINIGTSLTRLGSVGSGDDSYYGSFLTGVLAVVVASPCTAPFMGAAIGYALIQPSLVTIPIFLSLGLGFAAPYLMLSIKPELISSMPRPGKWMETLKEFFAFPMFATSVWLLWVFSLQTNTDALINLLVSLLIVSMLIWIISKVQKLKQKNFLILLIILVVGYQISAIANLTDNKDQMNTNANLVNWDKDTEKDFKLANQAYLINFTAAWCITCQANDKIALSRPKVKSYLRDNDIEYIVADWTNRDKEILSVLNAYGRSGVPLYVYWKPGMQESKLLPAILTEQIIIDSL
;
A
#
# COMPACT_ATOMS: atom_id res chain seq x y z
N THR A 1 -27.29 -32.19 16.24
CA THR A 1 -27.17 -30.74 15.95
C THR A 1 -26.12 -30.04 16.81
N LEU A 2 -25.94 -30.40 18.08
CA LEU A 2 -24.94 -29.77 19.01
C LEU A 2 -23.47 -30.08 18.63
N ARG A 3 -23.20 -31.22 18.03
CA ARG A 3 -21.84 -31.66 17.65
C ARG A 3 -21.29 -30.88 16.43
N ASN A 4 -22.14 -30.38 15.54
CA ASN A 4 -21.75 -29.55 14.41
C ASN A 4 -21.45 -28.10 14.82
N SER A 5 -22.07 -27.59 15.90
CA SER A 5 -21.83 -26.21 16.35
C SER A 5 -20.47 -26.07 17.06
N SER A 6 -20.02 -27.10 17.79
CA SER A 6 -18.68 -27.08 18.42
C SER A 6 -17.55 -27.19 17.39
N ALA A 7 -17.69 -28.04 16.37
CA ALA A 7 -16.71 -28.15 15.30
C ALA A 7 -16.59 -26.84 14.47
N ALA A 8 -17.72 -26.19 14.16
CA ALA A 8 -17.73 -24.90 13.47
C ALA A 8 -17.08 -23.79 14.31
N SER A 9 -17.30 -23.79 15.64
CA SER A 9 -16.66 -22.82 16.54
C SER A 9 -15.15 -23.03 16.66
N ASP A 10 -14.69 -24.28 16.62
CA ASP A 10 -13.26 -24.62 16.69
C ASP A 10 -12.53 -24.27 15.39
N VAL A 11 -13.16 -24.48 14.23
CA VAL A 11 -12.63 -24.04 12.93
C VAL A 11 -12.52 -22.51 12.88
N TYR A 12 -13.54 -21.80 13.32
CA TYR A 12 -13.54 -20.33 13.38
C TYR A 12 -12.43 -19.81 14.32
N LYS A 13 -12.26 -20.39 15.52
CA LYS A 13 -11.20 -20.01 16.44
C LYS A 13 -9.81 -20.23 15.84
N ARG A 14 -9.59 -21.34 15.13
CA ARG A 14 -8.33 -21.62 14.43
C ARG A 14 -8.04 -20.61 13.33
N GLN A 15 -9.05 -20.23 12.55
CA GLN A 15 -8.92 -19.22 11.50
C GLN A 15 -8.56 -17.84 12.06
N VAL A 16 -9.22 -17.42 13.14
CA VAL A 16 -8.91 -16.15 13.83
C VAL A 16 -7.49 -16.17 14.41
N PHE A 17 -7.08 -17.26 15.03
CA PHE A 17 -5.73 -17.40 15.58
C PHE A 17 -4.66 -17.35 14.48
N GLN A 18 -4.89 -18.04 13.37
CA GLN A 18 -4.00 -17.97 12.20
C GLN A 18 -3.92 -16.55 11.62
N ALA A 19 -5.05 -15.85 11.52
CA ALA A 19 -5.08 -14.46 11.03
C ALA A 19 -4.29 -13.51 11.93
N ILE A 20 -4.40 -13.65 13.24
CA ILE A 20 -3.63 -12.88 14.23
C ILE A 20 -2.12 -13.17 14.10
N LEU A 21 -1.75 -14.44 13.95
CA LEU A 21 -0.34 -14.82 13.77
C LEU A 21 0.24 -14.26 12.46
N PHE A 22 -0.50 -14.39 11.35
CA PHE A 22 -0.08 -13.82 10.07
C PHE A 22 -0.03 -12.29 10.11
N ALA A 23 -0.94 -11.62 10.82
CA ALA A 23 -0.89 -10.18 11.03
C ALA A 23 0.36 -9.77 11.82
N PHE A 24 0.74 -10.52 12.85
CA PHE A 24 1.98 -10.27 13.61
C PHE A 24 3.22 -10.39 12.73
N ILE A 25 3.32 -11.47 11.95
CA ILE A 25 4.42 -11.70 11.01
C ILE A 25 4.43 -10.60 9.94
N GLY A 26 3.26 -10.23 9.41
CA GLY A 26 3.11 -9.10 8.50
C GLY A 26 3.63 -7.80 9.09
N GLY A 27 3.27 -7.50 10.34
CA GLY A 27 3.79 -6.35 11.09
C GLY A 27 5.31 -6.36 11.23
N LEU A 28 5.90 -7.52 11.46
CA LEU A 28 7.35 -7.67 11.52
C LEU A 28 8.01 -7.41 10.16
N ILE A 29 7.42 -7.92 9.07
CA ILE A 29 7.88 -7.71 7.70
C ILE A 29 7.79 -6.24 7.29
N LEU A 30 6.81 -5.49 7.80
CA LEU A 30 6.68 -4.04 7.53
C LEU A 30 7.93 -3.24 7.95
N ASN A 31 8.69 -3.69 8.95
CA ASN A 31 9.95 -3.06 9.33
C ASN A 31 11.04 -3.18 8.25
N LEU A 32 10.91 -4.13 7.32
CA LEU A 32 11.84 -4.30 6.21
C LEU A 32 11.54 -3.37 5.04
N MET A 33 10.43 -2.62 5.12
CA MET A 33 10.07 -1.68 4.06
C MET A 33 11.00 -0.48 4.02
N PRO A 34 11.43 -0.06 2.83
CA PRO A 34 12.43 1.00 2.65
C PRO A 34 11.97 2.37 3.19
N CYS A 35 10.66 2.63 3.27
CA CYS A 35 10.11 3.87 3.82
C CYS A 35 10.25 3.98 5.35
N VAL A 36 10.30 2.85 6.02
CA VAL A 36 10.41 2.78 7.49
C VAL A 36 11.88 2.92 7.91
N PHE A 37 12.79 2.50 7.04
CA PHE A 37 14.24 2.48 7.32
C PHE A 37 14.82 3.84 7.76
N PRO A 38 14.50 5.00 7.12
CA PRO A 38 14.98 6.30 7.56
C PRO A 38 14.58 6.61 9.01
N ILE A 39 13.36 6.24 9.40
CA ILE A 39 12.83 6.48 10.75
C ILE A 39 13.50 5.56 11.75
N ILE A 40 13.72 4.29 11.38
CA ILE A 40 14.47 3.32 12.18
C ILE A 40 15.89 3.83 12.43
N SER A 41 16.60 4.27 11.38
CA SER A 41 17.99 4.73 11.47
C SER A 41 18.12 5.96 12.38
N LEU A 42 17.20 6.93 12.27
CA LEU A 42 17.18 8.10 13.15
C LEU A 42 16.91 7.71 14.61
N LYS A 43 15.99 6.76 14.84
CA LYS A 43 15.66 6.33 16.20
C LYS A 43 16.79 5.51 16.83
N VAL A 44 17.44 4.62 16.07
CA VAL A 44 18.61 3.87 16.52
C VAL A 44 19.76 4.84 16.86
N LEU A 45 20.01 5.84 16.01
CA LEU A 45 21.02 6.86 16.28
C LEU A 45 20.69 7.66 17.56
N SER A 46 19.41 8.00 17.77
CA SER A 46 18.97 8.64 19.02
C SER A 46 19.18 7.73 20.24
N PHE A 47 18.94 6.42 20.14
CA PHE A 47 19.22 5.49 21.24
C PHE A 47 20.72 5.30 21.50
N VAL A 48 21.54 5.27 20.45
CA VAL A 48 23.00 5.18 20.58
C VAL A 48 23.57 6.45 21.23
N SER A 49 23.04 7.64 20.90
CA SER A 49 23.44 8.90 21.55
C SER A 49 23.02 8.95 23.02
N MET A 50 21.96 8.25 23.41
CA MET A 50 21.53 8.09 24.80
C MET A 50 22.25 6.94 25.53
N GLY A 51 23.26 6.32 24.94
CA GLY A 51 23.99 5.16 25.52
C GLY A 51 24.69 5.38 26.87
N GLY A 52 24.74 6.63 27.37
CA GLY A 52 25.19 6.98 28.71
C GLY A 52 24.07 7.24 29.73
N GLU A 53 22.80 7.19 29.30
CA GLU A 53 21.66 7.47 30.14
C GLU A 53 21.10 6.24 30.88
N SER A 54 20.26 6.47 31.90
CA SER A 54 19.67 5.38 32.69
C SER A 54 18.80 4.44 31.83
N LYS A 55 18.94 3.12 32.03
CA LYS A 55 18.13 2.07 31.35
C LYS A 55 16.63 2.36 31.41
N ASN A 56 16.17 2.98 32.49
CA ASN A 56 14.75 3.37 32.67
C ASN A 56 14.31 4.48 31.70
N LYS A 57 15.16 5.43 31.33
CA LYS A 57 14.84 6.51 30.40
C LYS A 57 14.67 5.95 28.98
N ILE A 58 15.59 5.11 28.53
CA ILE A 58 15.55 4.41 27.24
C ILE A 58 14.28 3.59 27.13
N ARG A 59 13.93 2.82 28.17
CA ARG A 59 12.71 1.99 28.21
C ARG A 59 11.43 2.83 28.08
N LYS A 60 11.34 3.97 28.78
CA LYS A 60 10.16 4.85 28.70
C LYS A 60 10.00 5.46 27.30
N HIS A 61 11.09 5.90 26.65
CA HIS A 61 11.04 6.42 25.28
C HIS A 61 10.63 5.35 24.26
N SER A 62 11.15 4.12 24.39
CA SER A 62 10.73 3.00 23.53
C SER A 62 9.25 2.65 23.73
N LEU A 63 8.78 2.58 24.96
CA LEU A 63 7.36 2.32 25.26
C LEU A 63 6.45 3.42 24.72
N SER A 64 6.85 4.69 24.83
CA SER A 64 6.09 5.81 24.27
C SER A 64 5.99 5.73 22.74
N PHE A 65 7.08 5.38 22.05
CA PHE A 65 7.07 5.14 20.61
C PHE A 65 6.14 3.98 20.22
N CYS A 66 6.26 2.83 20.91
CA CYS A 66 5.40 1.67 20.67
C CYS A 66 3.92 1.99 20.92
N ALA A 67 3.61 2.78 21.96
CA ALA A 67 2.25 3.23 22.21
C ALA A 67 1.72 4.09 21.05
N GLY A 68 2.54 5.02 20.51
CA GLY A 68 2.19 5.82 19.34
C GLY A 68 1.85 4.97 18.12
N VAL A 69 2.66 3.94 17.84
CA VAL A 69 2.43 2.99 16.74
C VAL A 69 1.13 2.21 16.94
N VAL A 70 0.96 1.57 18.09
CA VAL A 70 -0.20 0.71 18.37
C VAL A 70 -1.50 1.51 18.35
N ILE A 71 -1.51 2.70 18.96
CA ILE A 71 -2.68 3.58 18.96
C ILE A 71 -3.03 4.00 17.53
N SER A 72 -2.05 4.31 16.68
CA SER A 72 -2.30 4.66 15.28
C SER A 72 -2.96 3.52 14.51
N PHE A 73 -2.49 2.28 14.65
CA PHE A 73 -3.13 1.11 14.02
C PHE A 73 -4.53 0.85 14.54
N VAL A 74 -4.77 1.03 15.85
CA VAL A 74 -6.11 0.90 16.44
C VAL A 74 -7.05 1.99 15.93
N LEU A 75 -6.57 3.24 15.81
CA LEU A 75 -7.36 4.34 15.24
C LEU A 75 -7.74 4.06 13.78
N ILE A 76 -6.83 3.53 12.98
CA ILE A 76 -7.12 3.10 11.60
C ILE A 76 -8.19 2.01 11.60
N ALA A 77 -8.10 1.01 12.48
CA ALA A 77 -9.11 -0.04 12.61
C ALA A 77 -10.49 0.51 12.97
N VAL A 78 -10.56 1.41 13.95
CA VAL A 78 -11.82 2.06 14.37
C VAL A 78 -12.40 2.91 13.25
N ALA A 79 -11.57 3.66 12.52
CA ALA A 79 -12.00 4.44 11.37
C ALA A 79 -12.58 3.55 10.26
N LEU A 80 -11.94 2.41 9.96
CA LEU A 80 -12.44 1.44 8.97
C LEU A 80 -13.76 0.80 9.40
N ILE A 81 -13.92 0.47 10.68
CA ILE A 81 -15.18 -0.05 11.22
C ILE A 81 -16.30 0.99 11.10
N GLY A 82 -16.02 2.24 11.46
CA GLY A 82 -16.98 3.33 11.34
C GLY A 82 -17.42 3.58 9.89
N LEU A 83 -16.48 3.53 8.94
CA LEU A 83 -16.80 3.64 7.50
C LEU A 83 -17.64 2.44 7.01
N LYS A 84 -17.35 1.24 7.48
CA LYS A 84 -18.12 0.03 7.17
C LYS A 84 -19.57 0.13 7.67
N GLU A 85 -19.77 0.60 8.91
CA GLU A 85 -21.11 0.75 9.51
C GLU A 85 -21.92 1.91 8.89
N SER A 86 -21.24 2.96 8.42
CA SER A 86 -21.91 4.07 7.71
C SER A 86 -22.37 3.71 6.29
N GLY A 87 -22.16 2.47 5.83
CA GLY A 87 -22.58 2.00 4.50
C GLY A 87 -21.75 2.57 3.35
N VAL A 88 -20.69 3.30 3.64
CA VAL A 88 -19.73 3.75 2.64
C VAL A 88 -18.77 2.59 2.36
N PHE A 89 -19.09 1.80 1.35
CA PHE A 89 -18.21 0.74 0.89
C PHE A 89 -16.96 1.36 0.25
N VAL A 90 -15.94 1.58 1.06
CA VAL A 90 -14.62 1.98 0.57
C VAL A 90 -13.87 0.71 0.20
N GLY A 91 -13.87 0.38 -1.08
CA GLY A 91 -13.02 -0.70 -1.60
C GLY A 91 -11.55 -0.37 -1.34
N TRP A 92 -10.77 -1.36 -0.92
CA TRP A 92 -9.33 -1.18 -0.78
C TRP A 92 -8.71 -0.92 -2.16
N GLY A 93 -7.84 0.08 -2.25
CA GLY A 93 -7.31 0.55 -3.54
C GLY A 93 -7.97 1.83 -4.07
N PHE A 94 -9.07 2.30 -3.45
CA PHE A 94 -9.70 3.58 -3.76
C PHE A 94 -8.69 4.75 -3.83
N GLN A 95 -7.65 4.72 -3.00
CA GLN A 95 -6.59 5.72 -3.02
C GLN A 95 -5.77 5.65 -4.30
N LEU A 96 -5.52 4.45 -4.85
CA LEU A 96 -4.78 4.24 -6.09
C LEU A 96 -5.61 4.45 -7.37
N GLN A 97 -6.90 4.69 -7.23
CA GLN A 97 -7.82 4.99 -8.34
C GLN A 97 -7.86 6.50 -8.66
N SER A 98 -7.22 7.34 -7.87
CA SER A 98 -7.14 8.79 -8.13
C SER A 98 -5.79 9.12 -8.73
N PRO A 99 -5.73 9.64 -9.97
CA PRO A 99 -4.47 10.08 -10.58
C PRO A 99 -3.71 11.09 -9.72
N ALA A 100 -4.43 11.97 -9.01
CA ALA A 100 -3.83 12.94 -8.11
C ALA A 100 -3.06 12.28 -6.95
N ILE A 101 -3.62 11.22 -6.36
CA ILE A 101 -2.98 10.49 -5.27
C ILE A 101 -1.79 9.68 -5.80
N VAL A 102 -1.95 8.99 -6.94
CA VAL A 102 -0.88 8.19 -7.56
C VAL A 102 0.29 9.08 -7.97
N GLY A 103 0.02 10.22 -8.63
CA GLY A 103 1.06 11.19 -8.99
C GLY A 103 1.78 11.77 -7.78
N SER A 104 1.03 12.19 -6.75
CA SER A 104 1.59 12.71 -5.49
C SER A 104 2.45 11.66 -4.78
N LEU A 105 2.00 10.41 -4.76
CA LEU A 105 2.72 9.30 -4.15
C LEU A 105 4.00 8.98 -4.92
N SER A 106 3.97 9.03 -6.27
CA SER A 106 5.15 8.86 -7.11
C SER A 106 6.21 9.93 -6.83
N ILE A 107 5.79 11.20 -6.72
CA ILE A 107 6.69 12.31 -6.35
C ILE A 107 7.29 12.06 -4.96
N LEU A 108 6.48 11.68 -3.98
CA LEU A 108 6.94 11.41 -2.61
C LEU A 108 7.98 10.28 -2.58
N MET A 109 7.72 9.16 -3.26
CA MET A 109 8.64 8.02 -3.33
C MET A 109 9.97 8.40 -4.00
N PHE A 110 9.89 9.17 -5.06
CA PHE A 110 11.07 9.68 -5.77
C PHE A 110 11.90 10.61 -4.89
N LEU A 111 11.24 11.54 -4.16
CA LEU A 111 11.91 12.43 -3.21
C LEU A 111 12.62 11.68 -2.09
N ILE A 112 11.96 10.69 -1.50
CA ILE A 112 12.57 9.85 -0.46
C ILE A 112 13.77 9.09 -1.04
N GLY A 113 13.66 8.55 -2.25
CA GLY A 113 14.76 7.87 -2.96
C GLY A 113 15.98 8.79 -3.14
N ILE A 114 15.78 10.02 -3.59
CA ILE A 114 16.86 11.01 -3.74
C ILE A 114 17.50 11.35 -2.38
N VAL A 115 16.70 11.59 -1.36
CA VAL A 115 17.20 11.92 0.00
C VAL A 115 18.05 10.78 0.56
N LEU A 116 17.65 9.53 0.33
CA LEU A 116 18.42 8.35 0.74
C LEU A 116 19.75 8.23 -0.03
N LEU A 117 19.73 8.55 -1.34
CA LEU A 117 20.91 8.41 -2.20
C LEU A 117 21.94 9.53 -1.99
N MET A 118 21.48 10.76 -1.74
CA MET A 118 22.36 11.94 -1.73
C MET A 118 22.96 12.26 -0.37
N ASP A 119 22.77 11.45 0.66
CA ASP A 119 23.24 11.66 2.04
C ASP A 119 23.13 13.14 2.49
N ILE A 120 22.04 13.78 2.07
CA ILE A 120 21.78 15.17 2.39
C ILE A 120 21.47 15.22 3.90
N ASN A 121 22.30 15.87 4.68
CA ASN A 121 22.09 16.14 6.10
C ASN A 121 20.87 17.06 6.35
N ILE A 122 19.71 16.71 5.76
CA ILE A 122 18.42 17.36 6.05
C ILE A 122 17.97 16.96 7.46
N GLY A 123 18.50 15.84 7.98
CA GLY A 123 18.11 15.29 9.27
C GLY A 123 18.26 16.25 10.44
N THR A 124 19.23 17.13 10.44
CA THR A 124 19.41 18.10 11.54
C THR A 124 18.38 19.24 11.51
N SER A 125 17.87 19.61 10.33
CA SER A 125 16.79 20.63 10.23
C SER A 125 15.40 20.03 10.38
N LEU A 126 15.17 18.81 9.90
CA LEU A 126 13.87 18.13 10.03
C LEU A 126 13.65 17.58 11.43
N THR A 127 14.70 17.13 12.11
CA THR A 127 14.66 16.77 13.53
C THR A 127 14.42 18.01 14.39
N ARG A 128 14.91 19.18 13.98
CA ARG A 128 14.54 20.46 14.61
C ARG A 128 13.06 20.81 14.42
N LEU A 129 12.44 20.51 13.27
CA LEU A 129 10.99 20.70 13.09
C LEU A 129 10.17 19.70 13.94
N GLY A 130 10.65 18.47 14.09
CA GLY A 130 10.04 17.46 14.99
C GLY A 130 10.31 17.76 16.48
N SER A 131 11.36 18.57 16.78
CA SER A 131 11.70 19.03 18.14
C SER A 131 11.17 20.43 18.45
N VAL A 132 10.54 21.14 17.50
CA VAL A 132 9.86 22.41 17.75
C VAL A 132 8.59 22.12 18.56
N GLY A 133 8.74 22.04 19.85
CA GLY A 133 7.65 21.83 20.82
C GLY A 133 7.95 20.82 21.93
N SER A 134 9.02 20.05 21.83
CA SER A 134 9.45 19.18 22.92
C SER A 134 10.97 19.25 23.05
N GLY A 135 11.46 19.73 24.18
CA GLY A 135 12.87 19.64 24.53
C GLY A 135 13.35 18.19 24.35
N ASP A 136 14.65 17.99 24.14
CA ASP A 136 15.33 16.72 23.79
C ASP A 136 14.95 15.50 24.68
N ASP A 137 14.16 15.69 25.73
CA ASP A 137 13.77 14.72 26.75
C ASP A 137 12.26 14.40 26.81
N SER A 138 11.44 14.80 25.83
CA SER A 138 9.97 14.61 25.92
C SER A 138 9.53 13.23 25.41
N TYR A 139 8.85 12.49 26.28
CA TYR A 139 8.13 11.24 25.91
C TYR A 139 7.09 11.46 24.81
N TYR A 140 6.50 12.66 24.78
CA TYR A 140 5.53 13.07 23.75
C TYR A 140 6.17 13.10 22.36
N GLY A 141 7.42 13.57 22.23
CA GLY A 141 8.17 13.54 20.97
C GLY A 141 8.40 12.11 20.47
N SER A 142 8.66 11.15 21.36
CA SER A 142 8.79 9.74 21.01
C SER A 142 7.46 9.14 20.57
N PHE A 143 6.35 9.51 21.19
CA PHE A 143 5.01 9.11 20.80
C PHE A 143 4.68 9.63 19.38
N LEU A 144 4.89 10.93 19.14
CA LEU A 144 4.63 11.55 17.85
C LEU A 144 5.47 10.96 16.73
N THR A 145 6.73 10.59 17.02
CA THR A 145 7.60 9.87 16.06
C THR A 145 7.01 8.50 15.71
N GLY A 146 6.38 7.80 16.67
CA GLY A 146 5.67 6.53 16.42
C GLY A 146 4.46 6.71 15.50
N VAL A 147 3.66 7.75 15.73
CA VAL A 147 2.54 8.12 14.85
C VAL A 147 3.04 8.47 13.45
N LEU A 148 4.09 9.29 13.35
CA LEU A 148 4.69 9.68 12.07
C LEU A 148 5.23 8.46 11.31
N ALA A 149 5.80 7.48 12.01
CA ALA A 149 6.30 6.25 11.39
C ALA A 149 5.18 5.49 10.68
N VAL A 150 3.99 5.39 11.28
CA VAL A 150 2.83 4.73 10.66
C VAL A 150 2.31 5.53 9.47
N VAL A 151 2.24 6.86 9.58
CA VAL A 151 1.78 7.75 8.49
C VAL A 151 2.71 7.65 7.28
N VAL A 152 4.03 7.70 7.49
CA VAL A 152 5.03 7.59 6.41
C VAL A 152 5.09 6.18 5.82
N ALA A 153 4.87 5.14 6.63
CA ALA A 153 4.81 3.76 6.14
C ALA A 153 3.52 3.46 5.37
N SER A 154 2.42 4.15 5.64
CA SER A 154 1.09 3.88 5.05
C SER A 154 1.09 3.82 3.51
N PRO A 155 1.66 4.78 2.76
CA PRO A 155 1.66 4.74 1.31
C PRO A 155 2.45 3.56 0.71
N CYS A 156 3.54 3.14 1.36
CA CYS A 156 4.35 2.01 0.88
C CYS A 156 3.68 0.66 1.14
N THR A 157 2.86 0.58 2.19
CA THR A 157 2.17 -0.66 2.57
C THR A 157 0.87 -0.87 1.81
N ALA A 158 0.33 0.18 1.18
CA ALA A 158 -0.96 0.15 0.49
C ALA A 158 -1.12 -1.05 -0.47
N PRO A 159 -0.19 -1.37 -1.38
CA PRO A 159 -0.35 -2.49 -2.30
C PRO A 159 -0.31 -3.87 -1.61
N PHE A 160 0.38 -3.98 -0.48
CA PHE A 160 0.53 -5.25 0.26
C PHE A 160 -0.55 -5.46 1.31
N MET A 161 -1.06 -4.38 1.91
CA MET A 161 -2.13 -4.44 2.90
C MET A 161 -3.52 -4.74 2.31
N GLY A 162 -3.68 -4.62 0.98
CA GLY A 162 -4.97 -4.87 0.31
C GLY A 162 -5.57 -6.23 0.64
N ALA A 163 -4.75 -7.29 0.63
CA ALA A 163 -5.19 -8.63 0.99
C ALA A 163 -5.56 -8.77 2.47
N ALA A 164 -4.78 -8.17 3.38
CA ALA A 164 -5.04 -8.24 4.82
C ALA A 164 -6.30 -7.46 5.22
N ILE A 165 -6.48 -6.27 4.64
CA ILE A 165 -7.65 -5.43 4.89
C ILE A 165 -8.89 -6.00 4.21
N GLY A 166 -8.76 -6.52 2.97
CA GLY A 166 -9.85 -7.23 2.31
C GLY A 166 -10.37 -8.40 3.16
N TYR A 167 -9.49 -9.17 3.77
CA TYR A 167 -9.86 -10.22 4.72
C TYR A 167 -10.51 -9.65 6.00
N ALA A 168 -9.94 -8.58 6.57
CA ALA A 168 -10.45 -7.97 7.79
C ALA A 168 -11.85 -7.34 7.61
N LEU A 169 -12.15 -6.79 6.43
CA LEU A 169 -13.44 -6.19 6.12
C LEU A 169 -14.58 -7.21 6.00
N ILE A 170 -14.27 -8.45 5.60
CA ILE A 170 -15.24 -9.55 5.52
C ILE A 170 -15.57 -10.09 6.93
N GLN A 171 -14.64 -9.96 7.88
CA GLN A 171 -14.81 -10.46 9.24
C GLN A 171 -15.73 -9.56 10.08
N PRO A 172 -16.36 -10.08 11.14
CA PRO A 172 -17.09 -9.28 12.13
C PRO A 172 -16.18 -8.21 12.75
N SER A 173 -16.72 -7.03 13.04
CA SER A 173 -16.00 -5.87 13.59
C SER A 173 -15.16 -6.20 14.83
N LEU A 174 -15.61 -7.17 15.65
CA LEU A 174 -14.91 -7.67 16.83
C LEU A 174 -13.56 -8.35 16.52
N VAL A 175 -13.38 -8.91 15.32
CA VAL A 175 -12.14 -9.62 14.92
C VAL A 175 -11.15 -8.66 14.25
N THR A 176 -11.63 -7.60 13.67
CA THR A 176 -10.80 -6.59 13.00
C THR A 176 -9.83 -5.91 13.97
N ILE A 177 -10.30 -5.54 15.17
CA ILE A 177 -9.46 -4.86 16.18
C ILE A 177 -8.26 -5.73 16.62
N PRO A 178 -8.41 -7.00 17.03
CA PRO A 178 -7.27 -7.87 17.36
C PRO A 178 -6.27 -8.05 16.22
N ILE A 179 -6.72 -8.09 14.96
CA ILE A 179 -5.84 -8.22 13.80
C ILE A 179 -4.95 -6.98 13.67
N PHE A 180 -5.53 -5.77 13.71
CA PHE A 180 -4.77 -4.52 13.62
C PHE A 180 -3.88 -4.29 14.85
N LEU A 181 -4.33 -4.70 16.03
CA LEU A 181 -3.52 -4.68 17.26
C LEU A 181 -2.29 -5.58 17.09
N SER A 182 -2.49 -6.80 16.59
CA SER A 182 -1.40 -7.76 16.34
C SER A 182 -0.42 -7.24 15.28
N LEU A 183 -0.92 -6.60 14.21
CA LEU A 183 -0.11 -5.95 13.20
C LEU A 183 0.76 -4.83 13.79
N GLY A 184 0.16 -3.95 14.62
CA GLY A 184 0.86 -2.88 15.31
C GLY A 184 1.91 -3.38 16.30
N LEU A 185 1.60 -4.46 17.04
CA LEU A 185 2.55 -5.11 17.93
C LEU A 185 3.70 -5.76 17.16
N GLY A 186 3.44 -6.39 16.01
CA GLY A 186 4.47 -6.93 15.11
C GLY A 186 5.40 -5.83 14.60
N PHE A 187 4.85 -4.68 14.20
CA PHE A 187 5.65 -3.52 13.78
C PHE A 187 6.48 -2.93 14.94
N ALA A 188 5.94 -2.87 16.15
CA ALA A 188 6.63 -2.38 17.34
C ALA A 188 7.62 -3.40 17.94
N ALA A 189 7.55 -4.68 17.56
CA ALA A 189 8.31 -5.77 18.18
C ALA A 189 9.84 -5.55 18.24
N PRO A 190 10.54 -5.08 17.18
CA PRO A 190 11.98 -4.81 17.27
C PRO A 190 12.32 -3.78 18.35
N TYR A 191 11.50 -2.73 18.49
CA TYR A 191 11.71 -1.69 19.49
C TYR A 191 11.40 -2.17 20.90
N LEU A 192 10.39 -3.03 21.06
CA LEU A 192 10.09 -3.69 22.33
C LEU A 192 11.24 -4.61 22.76
N MET A 193 11.85 -5.36 21.82
CA MET A 193 13.03 -6.20 22.11
C MET A 193 14.21 -5.36 22.58
N LEU A 194 14.48 -4.21 21.93
CA LEU A 194 15.51 -3.28 22.37
C LEU A 194 15.22 -2.68 23.75
N SER A 195 13.95 -2.45 24.07
CA SER A 195 13.50 -1.95 25.39
C SER A 195 13.73 -2.96 26.51
N ILE A 196 13.53 -4.25 26.24
CA ILE A 196 13.66 -5.32 27.24
C ILE A 196 15.14 -5.68 27.49
N LYS A 197 15.94 -5.71 26.40
CA LYS A 197 17.37 -6.04 26.46
C LYS A 197 18.21 -4.93 25.86
N PRO A 198 18.46 -3.81 26.58
CA PRO A 198 19.29 -2.71 26.09
C PRO A 198 20.75 -3.13 25.84
N GLU A 199 21.19 -4.27 26.36
CA GLU A 199 22.49 -4.87 26.07
C GLU A 199 22.67 -5.28 24.60
N LEU A 200 21.57 -5.54 23.88
CA LEU A 200 21.61 -5.79 22.44
C LEU A 200 22.11 -4.56 21.65
N ILE A 201 21.88 -3.35 22.17
CA ILE A 201 22.35 -2.09 21.57
C ILE A 201 23.90 -2.03 21.60
N SER A 202 24.50 -2.52 22.67
CA SER A 202 25.98 -2.56 22.80
C SER A 202 26.66 -3.60 21.89
N SER A 203 25.89 -4.63 21.49
CA SER A 203 26.35 -5.67 20.55
C SER A 203 26.14 -5.29 19.09
N MET A 204 25.35 -4.24 18.81
CA MET A 204 25.17 -3.74 17.44
C MET A 204 26.44 -3.03 16.95
N PRO A 205 26.90 -3.30 15.72
CA PRO A 205 28.03 -2.58 15.16
C PRO A 205 27.69 -1.08 15.13
N ARG A 206 28.65 -0.24 15.54
CA ARG A 206 28.47 1.22 15.56
C ARG A 206 28.04 1.71 14.18
N PRO A 207 27.11 2.68 14.10
CA PRO A 207 26.68 3.27 12.83
C PRO A 207 27.94 3.77 12.07
N GLY A 208 28.13 3.26 10.87
CA GLY A 208 29.30 3.51 10.04
C GLY A 208 28.95 3.33 8.55
N LYS A 209 30.00 3.19 7.73
CA LYS A 209 29.89 3.06 6.25
C LYS A 209 28.88 1.99 5.78
N TRP A 210 28.71 0.89 6.53
CA TRP A 210 27.73 -0.15 6.18
C TRP A 210 26.29 0.37 6.18
N MET A 211 25.97 1.32 7.08
CA MET A 211 24.65 1.93 7.17
C MET A 211 24.40 2.90 6.00
N GLU A 212 25.45 3.61 5.54
CA GLU A 212 25.39 4.45 4.34
C GLU A 212 25.09 3.59 3.10
N THR A 213 25.87 2.51 2.89
CA THR A 213 25.64 1.57 1.79
C THR A 213 24.23 0.94 1.84
N LEU A 214 23.73 0.65 3.04
CA LEU A 214 22.39 0.10 3.21
C LEU A 214 21.30 1.13 2.85
N LYS A 215 21.47 2.41 3.20
CA LYS A 215 20.58 3.51 2.78
C LYS A 215 20.57 3.66 1.26
N GLU A 216 21.75 3.66 0.63
CA GLU A 216 21.86 3.72 -0.84
C GLU A 216 21.16 2.53 -1.49
N PHE A 217 21.34 1.32 -0.97
CA PHE A 217 20.67 0.12 -1.46
C PHE A 217 19.14 0.25 -1.38
N PHE A 218 18.59 0.79 -0.29
CA PHE A 218 17.14 0.98 -0.15
C PHE A 218 16.59 2.11 -1.04
N ALA A 219 17.42 2.99 -1.59
CA ALA A 219 16.97 3.98 -2.57
C ALA A 219 16.50 3.32 -3.88
N PHE A 220 17.11 2.21 -4.32
CA PHE A 220 16.72 1.52 -5.57
C PHE A 220 15.29 0.98 -5.56
N PRO A 221 14.82 0.24 -4.53
CA PRO A 221 13.42 -0.13 -4.42
C PRO A 221 12.46 1.06 -4.42
N MET A 222 12.85 2.21 -3.85
CA MET A 222 12.04 3.43 -3.86
C MET A 222 11.87 3.98 -5.27
N PHE A 223 12.95 4.06 -6.04
CA PHE A 223 12.86 4.44 -7.45
C PHE A 223 12.05 3.43 -8.27
N ALA A 224 12.22 2.13 -8.03
CA ALA A 224 11.42 1.09 -8.70
C ALA A 224 9.92 1.26 -8.41
N THR A 225 9.55 1.56 -7.16
CA THR A 225 8.17 1.84 -6.78
C THR A 225 7.66 3.13 -7.44
N SER A 226 8.47 4.18 -7.53
CA SER A 226 8.12 5.42 -8.22
C SER A 226 7.88 5.18 -9.72
N VAL A 227 8.74 4.40 -10.39
CA VAL A 227 8.58 4.03 -11.80
C VAL A 227 7.30 3.21 -12.01
N TRP A 228 7.00 2.28 -11.11
CA TRP A 228 5.75 1.53 -11.16
C TRP A 228 4.51 2.43 -11.00
N LEU A 229 4.54 3.38 -10.07
CA LEU A 229 3.47 4.37 -9.89
C LEU A 229 3.32 5.28 -11.12
N LEU A 230 4.42 5.69 -11.76
CA LEU A 230 4.39 6.44 -13.02
C LEU A 230 3.73 5.62 -14.14
N TRP A 231 4.01 4.33 -14.21
CA TRP A 231 3.35 3.44 -15.16
C TRP A 231 1.84 3.34 -14.87
N VAL A 232 1.42 3.18 -13.62
CA VAL A 232 0.00 3.20 -13.23
C VAL A 232 -0.63 4.55 -13.57
N PHE A 233 0.07 5.66 -13.30
CA PHE A 233 -0.38 7.01 -13.63
C PHE A 233 -0.59 7.19 -15.16
N SER A 234 0.31 6.64 -15.98
CA SER A 234 0.18 6.71 -17.44
C SER A 234 -1.04 5.96 -17.98
N LEU A 235 -1.53 4.94 -17.25
CA LEU A 235 -2.75 4.21 -17.60
C LEU A 235 -4.04 4.90 -17.11
N GLN A 236 -3.91 5.87 -16.21
CA GLN A 236 -5.04 6.64 -15.67
C GLN A 236 -5.20 8.02 -16.33
N THR A 237 -4.17 8.49 -17.03
CA THR A 237 -4.11 9.85 -17.58
C THR A 237 -3.58 9.82 -19.01
N ASN A 238 -3.60 11.01 -19.65
CA ASN A 238 -3.05 11.18 -20.99
C ASN A 238 -1.52 11.37 -20.97
N THR A 239 -0.92 11.25 -22.14
CA THR A 239 0.54 11.39 -22.34
C THR A 239 1.08 12.74 -21.89
N ASP A 240 0.31 13.83 -22.08
CA ASP A 240 0.73 15.18 -21.69
C ASP A 240 0.87 15.32 -20.17
N ALA A 241 -0.05 14.72 -19.41
CA ALA A 241 0.02 14.69 -17.95
C ALA A 241 1.25 13.91 -17.45
N LEU A 242 1.56 12.78 -18.09
CA LEU A 242 2.76 11.99 -17.78
C LEU A 242 4.03 12.80 -18.05
N ILE A 243 4.13 13.46 -19.21
CA ILE A 243 5.29 14.31 -19.57
C ILE A 243 5.46 15.44 -18.55
N ASN A 244 4.38 16.14 -18.19
CA ASN A 244 4.42 17.18 -17.16
C ASN A 244 4.93 16.66 -15.82
N LEU A 245 4.49 15.47 -15.39
CA LEU A 245 4.96 14.84 -14.16
C LEU A 245 6.45 14.50 -14.24
N LEU A 246 6.93 13.92 -15.34
CA LEU A 246 8.35 13.60 -15.55
C LEU A 246 9.23 14.85 -15.55
N VAL A 247 8.80 15.92 -16.22
CA VAL A 247 9.52 17.21 -16.22
C VAL A 247 9.61 17.79 -14.81
N SER A 248 8.54 17.70 -14.02
CA SER A 248 8.56 18.17 -12.64
C SER A 248 9.49 17.36 -11.75
N LEU A 249 9.54 16.04 -11.90
CA LEU A 249 10.51 15.18 -11.18
C LEU A 249 11.94 15.56 -11.52
N LEU A 250 12.22 15.89 -12.79
CA LEU A 250 13.52 16.37 -13.27
C LEU A 250 13.88 17.71 -12.62
N ILE A 251 12.96 18.69 -12.62
CA ILE A 251 13.16 20.01 -12.00
C ILE A 251 13.43 19.86 -10.50
N VAL A 252 12.63 19.06 -9.80
CA VAL A 252 12.80 18.82 -8.37
C VAL A 252 14.15 18.16 -8.06
N SER A 253 14.56 17.17 -8.86
CA SER A 253 15.88 16.53 -8.76
C SER A 253 17.02 17.55 -8.92
N MET A 254 16.92 18.41 -9.93
CA MET A 254 17.90 19.48 -10.17
C MET A 254 17.95 20.47 -9.00
N LEU A 255 16.80 20.89 -8.47
CA LEU A 255 16.74 21.79 -7.32
C LEU A 255 17.35 21.18 -6.06
N ILE A 256 17.11 19.91 -5.79
CA ILE A 256 17.71 19.20 -4.65
C ILE A 256 19.22 19.11 -4.83
N TRP A 257 19.70 18.81 -6.03
CA TRP A 257 21.13 18.80 -6.32
C TRP A 257 21.77 20.20 -6.10
N ILE A 258 21.13 21.28 -6.53
CA ILE A 258 21.60 22.65 -6.27
C ILE A 258 21.63 22.91 -4.75
N ILE A 259 20.60 22.52 -3.99
CA ILE A 259 20.55 22.67 -2.53
C ILE A 259 21.73 21.97 -1.86
N SER A 260 22.14 20.80 -2.36
CA SER A 260 23.30 20.08 -1.80
C SER A 260 24.63 20.82 -1.98
N LYS A 261 24.72 21.70 -3.00
CA LYS A 261 25.92 22.50 -3.31
C LYS A 261 25.92 23.88 -2.67
N VAL A 262 24.76 24.41 -2.30
CA VAL A 262 24.63 25.76 -1.75
C VAL A 262 24.84 25.74 -0.23
N GLN A 263 25.78 26.57 0.26
CA GLN A 263 26.10 26.69 1.69
C GLN A 263 25.31 27.81 2.42
N LYS A 264 24.81 28.81 1.68
CA LYS A 264 24.11 29.97 2.27
C LYS A 264 22.68 29.62 2.68
N LEU A 265 22.36 29.75 3.96
CA LEU A 265 21.06 29.40 4.55
C LEU A 265 19.88 30.11 3.87
N LYS A 266 20.04 31.38 3.49
CA LYS A 266 19.00 32.19 2.84
C LYS A 266 18.64 31.68 1.43
N GLN A 267 19.63 31.22 0.66
CA GLN A 267 19.41 30.62 -0.64
C GLN A 267 18.80 29.22 -0.53
N LYS A 268 19.17 28.46 0.50
CA LYS A 268 18.59 27.15 0.80
C LYS A 268 17.10 27.23 1.07
N ASN A 269 16.65 28.18 1.90
CA ASN A 269 15.24 28.39 2.20
C ASN A 269 14.45 28.82 0.96
N PHE A 270 15.03 29.65 0.09
CA PHE A 270 14.39 30.05 -1.17
C PHE A 270 14.21 28.86 -2.12
N LEU A 271 15.22 27.99 -2.23
CA LEU A 271 15.14 26.79 -3.08
C LEU A 271 14.12 25.76 -2.54
N ILE A 272 14.03 25.60 -1.21
CA ILE A 272 13.01 24.75 -0.57
C ILE A 272 11.61 25.28 -0.88
N LEU A 273 11.40 26.61 -0.78
CA LEU A 273 10.13 27.24 -1.14
C LEU A 273 9.78 26.96 -2.62
N LEU A 274 10.74 27.03 -3.50
CA LEU A 274 10.56 26.78 -4.92
C LEU A 274 10.19 25.32 -5.21
N ILE A 275 10.79 24.35 -4.49
CA ILE A 275 10.38 22.94 -4.55
C ILE A 275 8.93 22.78 -4.11
N ILE A 276 8.53 23.39 -2.99
CA ILE A 276 7.16 23.34 -2.47
C ILE A 276 6.17 23.91 -3.49
N LEU A 277 6.54 25.02 -4.17
CA LEU A 277 5.71 25.62 -5.21
C LEU A 277 5.58 24.72 -6.45
N VAL A 278 6.68 24.11 -6.91
CA VAL A 278 6.64 23.17 -8.06
C VAL A 278 5.79 21.95 -7.73
N VAL A 279 5.98 21.33 -6.57
CA VAL A 279 5.19 20.18 -6.14
C VAL A 279 3.72 20.56 -5.93
N GLY A 280 3.44 21.70 -5.30
CA GLY A 280 2.08 22.21 -5.10
C GLY A 280 1.36 22.52 -6.43
N TYR A 281 2.06 23.13 -7.39
CA TYR A 281 1.54 23.35 -8.74
C TYR A 281 1.20 22.03 -9.44
N GLN A 282 2.07 21.02 -9.34
CA GLN A 282 1.83 19.71 -9.94
C GLN A 282 0.62 18.99 -9.32
N ILE A 283 0.49 19.01 -8.01
CA ILE A 283 -0.68 18.41 -7.33
C ILE A 283 -1.96 19.12 -7.79
N SER A 284 -1.94 20.45 -7.90
CA SER A 284 -3.08 21.23 -8.40
C SER A 284 -3.38 20.94 -9.88
N ALA A 285 -2.36 20.85 -10.73
CA ALA A 285 -2.52 20.55 -12.15
C ALA A 285 -3.11 19.15 -12.35
N ILE A 286 -2.63 18.16 -11.60
CA ILE A 286 -3.14 16.77 -11.65
C ILE A 286 -4.57 16.68 -11.10
N ALA A 287 -4.90 17.45 -10.06
CA ALA A 287 -6.26 17.48 -9.50
C ALA A 287 -7.29 17.99 -10.53
N ASN A 288 -6.89 18.95 -11.37
CA ASN A 288 -7.76 19.48 -12.44
C ASN A 288 -7.91 18.52 -13.65
N LEU A 289 -7.02 17.53 -13.82
CA LEU A 289 -7.11 16.53 -14.89
C LEU A 289 -8.14 15.43 -14.62
N THR A 290 -8.62 15.29 -13.39
CA THR A 290 -9.59 14.24 -13.01
C THR A 290 -10.99 14.45 -13.58
N ASP A 291 -11.29 15.63 -14.15
CA ASP A 291 -12.61 15.95 -14.72
C ASP A 291 -12.79 15.55 -16.20
N ASN A 292 -11.72 15.18 -16.92
CA ASN A 292 -11.80 14.79 -18.33
C ASN A 292 -11.86 13.26 -18.51
N LYS A 293 -13.05 12.68 -18.33
CA LYS A 293 -13.32 11.23 -18.32
C LYS A 293 -13.45 10.55 -19.69
N ASP A 294 -13.33 11.26 -20.83
CA ASP A 294 -13.87 10.76 -22.10
C ASP A 294 -12.86 10.15 -23.10
N GLN A 295 -11.61 9.87 -22.73
CA GLN A 295 -10.63 9.39 -23.73
C GLN A 295 -9.72 8.26 -23.28
N MET A 296 -10.26 7.14 -22.79
CA MET A 296 -9.41 5.93 -22.69
C MET A 296 -10.19 4.62 -22.92
N ASN A 297 -10.74 4.50 -24.13
CA ASN A 297 -11.16 3.20 -24.66
C ASN A 297 -10.31 2.89 -25.91
N THR A 298 -9.12 2.34 -25.73
CA THR A 298 -8.29 1.83 -26.82
C THR A 298 -7.66 0.49 -26.49
N ASN A 299 -8.51 -0.53 -26.39
CA ASN A 299 -8.12 -1.90 -26.72
C ASN A 299 -9.25 -2.52 -27.51
N ALA A 300 -9.16 -2.40 -28.84
CA ALA A 300 -10.23 -2.68 -29.81
C ALA A 300 -10.59 -4.16 -30.00
N ASN A 301 -10.17 -5.09 -29.13
CA ASN A 301 -10.39 -6.54 -29.30
C ASN A 301 -10.88 -7.26 -28.04
N LEU A 302 -11.32 -6.54 -26.99
CA LEU A 302 -11.88 -7.15 -25.78
C LEU A 302 -13.32 -6.67 -25.62
N VAL A 303 -14.22 -7.58 -25.32
CA VAL A 303 -15.60 -7.23 -24.94
C VAL A 303 -15.50 -6.47 -23.63
N ASN A 304 -15.85 -5.18 -23.67
CA ASN A 304 -15.90 -4.36 -22.47
C ASN A 304 -17.09 -4.80 -21.62
N TRP A 305 -16.84 -4.97 -20.34
CA TRP A 305 -17.87 -5.27 -19.37
C TRP A 305 -18.84 -4.09 -19.20
N ASP A 306 -20.14 -4.38 -19.16
CA ASP A 306 -21.22 -3.49 -18.81
C ASP A 306 -22.10 -4.17 -17.74
N LYS A 307 -22.91 -3.40 -17.04
CA LYS A 307 -23.76 -3.87 -15.93
C LYS A 307 -24.73 -4.98 -16.33
N ASP A 308 -25.21 -4.94 -17.56
CA ASP A 308 -26.13 -5.94 -18.10
C ASP A 308 -25.41 -7.13 -18.77
N THR A 309 -24.09 -7.09 -18.91
CA THR A 309 -23.29 -8.12 -19.57
C THR A 309 -23.58 -9.54 -19.07
N GLU A 310 -23.60 -9.76 -17.74
CA GLU A 310 -23.90 -11.08 -17.18
C GLU A 310 -25.31 -11.57 -17.56
N LYS A 311 -26.25 -10.66 -17.63
CA LYS A 311 -27.64 -10.92 -17.95
C LYS A 311 -27.82 -11.27 -19.43
N ASP A 312 -27.15 -10.53 -20.29
CA ASP A 312 -27.20 -10.71 -21.73
C ASP A 312 -26.56 -12.05 -22.14
N PHE A 313 -25.39 -12.40 -21.58
CA PHE A 313 -24.76 -13.67 -21.83
C PHE A 313 -25.56 -14.87 -21.29
N LYS A 314 -26.22 -14.73 -20.12
CA LYS A 314 -27.13 -15.74 -19.59
C LYS A 314 -28.38 -15.92 -20.48
N LEU A 315 -28.96 -14.81 -20.99
CA LEU A 315 -30.07 -14.86 -21.91
C LEU A 315 -29.69 -15.46 -23.26
N ALA A 316 -28.50 -15.16 -23.75
CA ALA A 316 -27.94 -15.76 -24.97
C ALA A 316 -27.52 -17.21 -24.79
N ASN A 317 -27.56 -17.75 -23.58
CA ASN A 317 -27.09 -19.10 -23.23
C ASN A 317 -25.64 -19.35 -23.60
N GLN A 318 -24.78 -18.32 -23.51
CA GLN A 318 -23.36 -18.35 -23.87
C GLN A 318 -22.48 -18.35 -22.62
N ALA A 319 -21.46 -19.22 -22.59
CA ALA A 319 -20.51 -19.32 -21.50
C ALA A 319 -19.59 -18.10 -21.45
N TYR A 320 -19.26 -17.59 -20.23
CA TYR A 320 -18.37 -16.47 -20.07
C TYR A 320 -17.44 -16.62 -18.87
N LEU A 321 -16.28 -15.95 -18.97
CA LEU A 321 -15.34 -15.72 -17.89
C LEU A 321 -15.10 -14.22 -17.76
N ILE A 322 -15.60 -13.59 -16.69
CA ILE A 322 -15.35 -12.17 -16.42
C ILE A 322 -14.16 -12.03 -15.48
N ASN A 323 -13.20 -11.21 -15.90
CA ASN A 323 -12.03 -10.82 -15.14
C ASN A 323 -12.17 -9.39 -14.65
N PHE A 324 -12.51 -9.21 -13.36
CA PHE A 324 -12.45 -7.90 -12.70
C PHE A 324 -11.01 -7.62 -12.29
N THR A 325 -10.41 -6.64 -12.93
CA THR A 325 -8.98 -6.31 -12.83
C THR A 325 -8.76 -4.82 -12.63
N ALA A 326 -7.51 -4.42 -12.33
CA ALA A 326 -7.09 -3.03 -12.32
C ALA A 326 -5.57 -2.93 -12.57
N ALA A 327 -5.13 -1.83 -13.20
CA ALA A 327 -3.71 -1.60 -13.47
C ALA A 327 -2.85 -1.54 -12.18
N TRP A 328 -3.37 -0.97 -11.11
CA TRP A 328 -2.70 -0.87 -9.81
C TRP A 328 -2.71 -2.18 -9.00
N CYS A 329 -3.40 -3.21 -9.46
CA CYS A 329 -3.51 -4.49 -8.77
C CYS A 329 -2.36 -5.43 -9.18
N ILE A 330 -1.33 -5.55 -8.35
CA ILE A 330 -0.15 -6.40 -8.63
C ILE A 330 -0.54 -7.87 -8.84
N THR A 331 -1.47 -8.40 -8.02
CA THR A 331 -1.96 -9.78 -8.16
C THR A 331 -2.67 -9.99 -9.48
N CYS A 332 -3.46 -9.00 -9.95
CA CYS A 332 -4.14 -9.07 -11.23
C CYS A 332 -3.13 -9.14 -12.39
N GLN A 333 -2.12 -8.27 -12.36
CA GLN A 333 -1.05 -8.25 -13.37
C GLN A 333 -0.23 -9.54 -13.38
N ALA A 334 0.04 -10.10 -12.21
CA ALA A 334 0.71 -11.40 -12.10
C ALA A 334 -0.16 -12.54 -12.69
N ASN A 335 -1.43 -12.60 -12.32
CA ASN A 335 -2.38 -13.61 -12.82
C ASN A 335 -2.57 -13.51 -14.34
N ASP A 336 -2.60 -12.30 -14.88
CA ASP A 336 -2.69 -12.10 -16.33
C ASP A 336 -1.48 -12.72 -17.04
N LYS A 337 -0.25 -12.40 -16.60
CA LYS A 337 0.97 -12.89 -17.23
C LYS A 337 1.21 -14.40 -17.03
N ILE A 338 0.89 -14.92 -15.83
CA ILE A 338 1.22 -16.30 -15.44
C ILE A 338 0.16 -17.29 -15.92
N ALA A 339 -1.11 -16.86 -16.00
CA ALA A 339 -2.25 -17.74 -16.26
C ALA A 339 -3.09 -17.29 -17.46
N LEU A 340 -3.79 -16.14 -17.38
CA LEU A 340 -4.81 -15.74 -18.35
C LEU A 340 -4.26 -15.48 -19.77
N SER A 341 -3.09 -14.85 -19.88
CA SER A 341 -2.45 -14.53 -21.15
C SER A 341 -1.74 -15.74 -21.81
N ARG A 342 -1.68 -16.89 -21.13
CA ARG A 342 -0.99 -18.08 -21.67
C ARG A 342 -1.73 -18.69 -22.86
N PRO A 343 -1.00 -19.12 -23.92
CA PRO A 343 -1.61 -19.68 -25.11
C PRO A 343 -2.55 -20.86 -24.83
N LYS A 344 -2.18 -21.70 -23.85
CA LYS A 344 -2.95 -22.89 -23.47
C LYS A 344 -4.32 -22.52 -22.90
N VAL A 345 -4.41 -21.44 -22.08
CA VAL A 345 -5.69 -20.95 -21.53
C VAL A 345 -6.50 -20.29 -22.64
N LYS A 346 -5.86 -19.47 -23.48
CA LYS A 346 -6.55 -18.82 -24.62
C LYS A 346 -7.12 -19.81 -25.62
N SER A 347 -6.40 -20.90 -25.93
CA SER A 347 -6.93 -21.96 -26.79
C SER A 347 -8.09 -22.69 -26.11
N TYR A 348 -7.96 -23.02 -24.81
CA TYR A 348 -9.03 -23.68 -24.05
C TYR A 348 -10.32 -22.86 -24.03
N LEU A 349 -10.25 -21.54 -23.77
CA LEU A 349 -11.43 -20.66 -23.79
C LEU A 349 -12.10 -20.66 -25.17
N ARG A 350 -11.33 -20.56 -26.23
CA ARG A 350 -11.82 -20.58 -27.63
C ARG A 350 -12.44 -21.93 -28.01
N ASP A 351 -11.76 -23.03 -27.68
CA ASP A 351 -12.18 -24.38 -28.06
C ASP A 351 -13.48 -24.82 -27.33
N ASN A 352 -13.77 -24.19 -26.18
CA ASN A 352 -15.00 -24.40 -25.39
C ASN A 352 -16.05 -23.28 -25.55
N ASP A 353 -15.86 -22.36 -26.51
CA ASP A 353 -16.77 -21.24 -26.78
C ASP A 353 -17.07 -20.38 -25.53
N ILE A 354 -16.02 -20.14 -24.70
CA ILE A 354 -16.11 -19.32 -23.51
C ILE A 354 -15.66 -17.90 -23.84
N GLU A 355 -16.56 -16.93 -23.74
CA GLU A 355 -16.23 -15.53 -23.95
C GLU A 355 -15.44 -14.96 -22.78
N TYR A 356 -14.32 -14.30 -23.09
CA TYR A 356 -13.46 -13.66 -22.08
C TYR A 356 -13.72 -12.17 -22.04
N ILE A 357 -14.24 -11.71 -20.91
CA ILE A 357 -14.68 -10.33 -20.69
C ILE A 357 -13.79 -9.68 -19.62
N VAL A 358 -13.35 -8.45 -19.86
CA VAL A 358 -12.52 -7.70 -18.93
C VAL A 358 -13.30 -6.54 -18.34
N ALA A 359 -13.43 -6.52 -17.01
CA ALA A 359 -14.00 -5.43 -16.23
C ALA A 359 -12.86 -4.65 -15.57
N ASP A 360 -12.42 -3.58 -16.21
CA ASP A 360 -11.28 -2.78 -15.76
C ASP A 360 -11.73 -1.71 -14.74
N TRP A 361 -11.32 -1.93 -13.48
CA TRP A 361 -11.59 -1.03 -12.36
C TRP A 361 -10.40 -0.12 -12.02
N THR A 362 -9.56 0.17 -12.98
CA THR A 362 -8.40 1.07 -12.81
C THR A 362 -8.83 2.46 -12.36
N ASN A 363 -9.93 2.95 -12.93
CA ASN A 363 -10.58 4.21 -12.57
C ASN A 363 -11.79 3.92 -11.67
N ARG A 364 -12.28 4.98 -10.99
CA ARG A 364 -13.45 4.87 -10.09
C ARG A 364 -14.71 4.57 -10.88
N ASP A 365 -15.08 3.31 -10.95
CA ASP A 365 -16.34 2.86 -11.50
C ASP A 365 -17.26 2.35 -10.39
N LYS A 366 -18.42 2.99 -10.24
CA LYS A 366 -19.40 2.66 -9.21
C LYS A 366 -20.19 1.38 -9.55
N GLU A 367 -20.34 1.08 -10.82
CA GLU A 367 -21.07 -0.09 -11.29
C GLU A 367 -20.25 -1.34 -11.02
N ILE A 368 -18.97 -1.34 -11.40
CA ILE A 368 -18.03 -2.43 -11.07
C ILE A 368 -17.98 -2.63 -9.55
N LEU A 369 -17.88 -1.54 -8.76
CA LEU A 369 -17.88 -1.63 -7.30
C LEU A 369 -19.15 -2.29 -6.76
N SER A 370 -20.30 -1.96 -7.32
CA SER A 370 -21.59 -2.56 -6.90
C SER A 370 -21.63 -4.07 -7.14
N VAL A 371 -21.07 -4.52 -8.26
CA VAL A 371 -20.97 -5.96 -8.60
C VAL A 371 -19.96 -6.68 -7.72
N LEU A 372 -18.79 -6.09 -7.49
CA LEU A 372 -17.81 -6.65 -6.54
C LEU A 372 -18.44 -6.88 -5.16
N ASN A 373 -19.20 -5.91 -4.66
CA ASN A 373 -19.91 -6.01 -3.38
C ASN A 373 -21.00 -7.08 -3.40
N ALA A 374 -21.74 -7.23 -4.49
CA ALA A 374 -22.75 -8.29 -4.64
C ALA A 374 -22.13 -9.69 -4.54
N TYR A 375 -20.89 -9.85 -5.02
CA TYR A 375 -20.10 -11.09 -4.85
C TYR A 375 -19.33 -11.17 -3.50
N GLY A 376 -19.61 -10.25 -2.56
CA GLY A 376 -18.96 -10.24 -1.23
C GLY A 376 -17.49 -9.88 -1.28
N ARG A 377 -17.04 -9.15 -2.32
CA ARG A 377 -15.67 -8.69 -2.50
C ARG A 377 -15.59 -7.17 -2.39
N SER A 378 -14.58 -6.68 -1.69
CA SER A 378 -14.32 -5.24 -1.53
C SER A 378 -13.28 -4.70 -2.52
N GLY A 379 -12.80 -5.54 -3.46
CA GLY A 379 -11.79 -5.17 -4.44
C GLY A 379 -11.41 -6.31 -5.37
N VAL A 380 -10.51 -6.00 -6.30
CA VAL A 380 -9.95 -6.93 -7.29
C VAL A 380 -8.71 -7.66 -6.75
N PRO A 381 -8.39 -8.86 -7.24
CA PRO A 381 -8.99 -9.56 -8.37
C PRO A 381 -10.28 -10.32 -8.01
N LEU A 382 -11.23 -10.36 -8.95
CA LEU A 382 -12.39 -11.24 -8.91
C LEU A 382 -12.58 -11.88 -10.28
N TYR A 383 -12.80 -13.19 -10.33
CA TYR A 383 -13.04 -13.96 -11.54
C TYR A 383 -14.37 -14.68 -11.41
N VAL A 384 -15.26 -14.38 -12.35
CA VAL A 384 -16.62 -14.90 -12.37
C VAL A 384 -16.82 -15.75 -13.61
N TYR A 385 -17.10 -17.04 -13.44
CA TYR A 385 -17.35 -17.98 -14.51
C TYR A 385 -18.79 -18.48 -14.48
N TRP A 386 -19.40 -18.55 -15.63
CA TRP A 386 -20.70 -19.18 -15.81
C TRP A 386 -20.77 -19.91 -17.15
N LYS A 387 -21.49 -21.04 -17.18
CA LYS A 387 -21.82 -21.79 -18.39
C LYS A 387 -23.29 -22.23 -18.37
N PRO A 388 -23.89 -22.50 -19.55
CA PRO A 388 -25.24 -23.04 -19.66
C PRO A 388 -25.47 -24.23 -18.76
N GLY A 389 -26.60 -24.20 -18.01
CA GLY A 389 -26.94 -25.23 -17.01
C GLY A 389 -26.50 -24.97 -15.58
N MET A 390 -25.66 -23.95 -15.34
CA MET A 390 -25.34 -23.52 -13.96
C MET A 390 -26.44 -22.61 -13.41
N GLN A 391 -26.90 -22.87 -12.17
CA GLN A 391 -27.85 -22.00 -11.47
C GLN A 391 -27.21 -20.69 -11.02
N GLU A 392 -25.97 -20.75 -10.53
CA GLU A 392 -25.19 -19.61 -10.04
C GLU A 392 -23.81 -19.55 -10.70
N SER A 393 -23.28 -18.35 -10.79
CA SER A 393 -21.91 -18.14 -11.31
C SER A 393 -20.86 -18.64 -10.31
N LYS A 394 -19.82 -19.31 -10.79
CA LYS A 394 -18.73 -19.83 -9.98
C LYS A 394 -17.64 -18.79 -9.83
N LEU A 395 -17.15 -18.57 -8.61
CA LEU A 395 -16.02 -17.70 -8.32
C LEU A 395 -14.72 -18.51 -8.33
N LEU A 396 -13.72 -18.02 -9.07
CA LEU A 396 -12.38 -18.61 -9.04
C LEU A 396 -11.54 -18.00 -7.91
N PRO A 397 -10.44 -18.68 -7.51
CA PRO A 397 -9.51 -18.15 -6.50
C PRO A 397 -8.86 -16.84 -6.93
N ALA A 398 -8.44 -16.02 -5.95
CA ALA A 398 -7.76 -14.75 -6.23
C ALA A 398 -6.35 -14.93 -6.85
N ILE A 399 -5.71 -16.07 -6.65
CA ILE A 399 -4.43 -16.43 -7.27
C ILE A 399 -4.72 -17.53 -8.29
N LEU A 400 -4.35 -17.28 -9.54
CA LEU A 400 -4.58 -18.18 -10.65
C LEU A 400 -3.30 -18.81 -11.14
N THR A 401 -3.41 -20.09 -11.55
CA THR A 401 -2.45 -20.79 -12.38
C THR A 401 -3.17 -21.34 -13.60
N GLU A 402 -2.43 -21.70 -14.67
CA GLU A 402 -3.03 -22.31 -15.86
C GLU A 402 -3.91 -23.53 -15.50
N GLN A 403 -3.41 -24.38 -14.57
CA GLN A 403 -4.11 -25.57 -14.15
C GLN A 403 -5.40 -25.25 -13.39
N ILE A 404 -5.36 -24.30 -12.46
CA ILE A 404 -6.55 -23.87 -11.70
C ILE A 404 -7.64 -23.34 -12.63
N ILE A 405 -7.29 -22.61 -13.68
CA ILE A 405 -8.26 -22.11 -14.65
C ILE A 405 -8.89 -23.29 -15.39
N ILE A 406 -8.09 -24.17 -15.99
CA ILE A 406 -8.58 -25.29 -16.79
C ILE A 406 -9.43 -26.27 -15.95
N ASP A 407 -9.04 -26.55 -14.71
CA ASP A 407 -9.80 -27.44 -13.82
C ASP A 407 -11.09 -26.77 -13.27
N SER A 408 -11.19 -25.46 -13.35
CA SER A 408 -12.32 -24.70 -12.81
C SER A 408 -13.41 -24.39 -13.83
N LEU A 409 -13.05 -24.29 -15.11
CA LEU A 409 -13.94 -24.07 -16.24
C LEU A 409 -14.50 -25.38 -16.79
#